data_23f8f058a052def4aa90bdcd606e2da6
#
_entry.id   23f8f058a052def4aa90bdcd606e2da6
#
_cell.length_a   1.000
_cell.length_b   1.000
_cell.length_c   1.000
_cell.angle_alpha   90.00
_cell.angle_beta   90.00
_cell.angle_gamma   90.00
#
_symmetry.space_group_name_H-M   'P 1'
#
loop_
_entity.id
_entity.type
_entity.pdbx_description
1 polymer ?
#
loop_
_entity_poly.entity_id
_entity_poly.type
_entity_poly.pdbx_seq_one_letter_code
_entity_poly.pdbx_strand_id
1 'polypeptide(L)'
;MKEERAAYEEFASVYDMFMEEIPYKKWLSNITQILQKEGIYDGLVLELGCGTGTFTELMAESGYDMIGVDSSMEMLEQALGKKAESGYDILYLQQDMREFELYGTVKAVVSVCDSMNYILTEKDLEQVFACVNNYLDPGGLFLFDLKTIHYFRDVCGDCVLADSREEGSFIWENSWFEEEQINEYDLTLFIREESGLYRREQELHDQRGYEINTVRRILIQAGMEWVSALDADTMKEPTESSERIYIIAREKGKKKQNEKQKG
;
A
#
# COMPACT_ATOMS: atom_id res chain seq x y z
N MET A 1 -10.71 -28.32 -9.50
CA MET A 1 -9.74 -27.43 -8.85
C MET A 1 -9.98 -26.07 -9.47
N LYS A 2 -10.48 -25.08 -8.71
CA LYS A 2 -10.41 -23.68 -9.15
C LYS A 2 -8.92 -23.34 -9.13
N GLU A 3 -8.34 -22.89 -10.23
CA GLU A 3 -7.05 -22.23 -10.20
C GLU A 3 -7.24 -21.01 -9.29
N GLU A 4 -6.48 -20.92 -8.22
CA GLU A 4 -6.34 -19.69 -7.44
C GLU A 4 -5.66 -18.67 -8.38
N ARG A 5 -6.44 -17.75 -8.94
CA ARG A 5 -5.90 -16.62 -9.67
C ARG A 5 -5.32 -15.65 -8.65
N ALA A 6 -4.18 -15.07 -8.97
CA ALA A 6 -3.59 -14.04 -8.13
C ALA A 6 -4.52 -12.80 -8.08
N ALA A 7 -4.52 -12.10 -6.95
CA ALA A 7 -5.24 -10.85 -6.81
C ALA A 7 -4.73 -9.82 -7.83
N TYR A 8 -5.63 -8.99 -8.36
CA TYR A 8 -5.32 -7.90 -9.30
C TYR A 8 -4.83 -8.32 -10.71
N GLU A 9 -5.16 -9.52 -11.21
CA GLU A 9 -4.87 -9.90 -12.59
C GLU A 9 -5.80 -9.19 -13.58
N GLU A 10 -7.12 -9.37 -13.42
CA GLU A 10 -8.12 -8.82 -14.34
C GLU A 10 -8.65 -7.45 -13.89
N PHE A 11 -8.65 -7.21 -12.57
CA PHE A 11 -9.11 -5.95 -12.00
C PHE A 11 -8.22 -4.77 -12.40
N ALA A 12 -6.92 -4.99 -12.63
CA ALA A 12 -5.97 -3.94 -13.00
C ALA A 12 -6.44 -3.05 -14.16
N SER A 13 -7.08 -3.63 -15.16
CA SER A 13 -7.54 -2.91 -16.36
C SER A 13 -8.66 -1.89 -16.10
N VAL A 14 -9.44 -2.09 -15.03
CA VAL A 14 -10.57 -1.23 -14.64
C VAL A 14 -10.37 -0.60 -13.26
N TYR A 15 -9.26 -0.89 -12.61
CA TYR A 15 -8.96 -0.47 -11.24
C TYR A 15 -9.07 1.05 -11.07
N ASP A 16 -8.36 1.81 -11.88
CA ASP A 16 -8.34 3.27 -11.75
C ASP A 16 -9.72 3.90 -11.91
N MET A 17 -10.55 3.36 -12.80
CA MET A 17 -11.92 3.83 -13.00
C MET A 17 -12.77 3.69 -11.73
N PHE A 18 -12.64 2.56 -11.00
CA PHE A 18 -13.39 2.35 -9.76
C PHE A 18 -12.76 3.04 -8.56
N MET A 19 -11.48 3.44 -8.68
CA MET A 19 -10.73 4.12 -7.63
C MET A 19 -10.70 5.66 -7.77
N GLU A 20 -11.46 6.24 -8.71
CA GLU A 20 -11.50 7.69 -8.95
C GLU A 20 -11.88 8.52 -7.71
N GLU A 21 -12.74 7.98 -6.84
CA GLU A 21 -13.19 8.67 -5.63
C GLU A 21 -12.25 8.49 -4.43
N ILE A 22 -11.20 7.69 -4.58
CA ILE A 22 -10.22 7.50 -3.52
C ILE A 22 -9.44 8.80 -3.28
N PRO A 23 -9.31 9.25 -2.02
CA PRO A 23 -8.77 10.57 -1.71
C PRO A 23 -7.22 10.61 -1.76
N TYR A 24 -6.60 10.13 -2.86
CA TYR A 24 -5.15 10.09 -3.03
C TYR A 24 -4.47 11.44 -2.75
N LYS A 25 -5.08 12.55 -3.15
CA LYS A 25 -4.52 13.90 -2.89
C LYS A 25 -4.51 14.25 -1.41
N LYS A 26 -5.51 13.79 -0.64
CA LYS A 26 -5.53 13.96 0.82
C LYS A 26 -4.43 13.11 1.46
N TRP A 27 -4.29 11.87 1.03
CA TRP A 27 -3.24 10.98 1.51
C TRP A 27 -1.85 11.52 1.19
N LEU A 28 -1.63 12.01 -0.04
CA LEU A 28 -0.40 12.68 -0.43
C LEU A 28 -0.07 13.84 0.52
N SER A 29 -1.05 14.73 0.78
CA SER A 29 -0.86 15.87 1.70
C SER A 29 -0.50 15.39 3.11
N ASN A 30 -1.16 14.37 3.64
CA ASN A 30 -0.89 13.83 4.96
C ASN A 30 0.52 13.21 5.03
N ILE A 31 0.87 12.38 4.04
CA ILE A 31 2.15 11.66 4.01
C ILE A 31 3.31 12.63 3.80
N THR A 32 3.20 13.56 2.86
CA THR A 32 4.25 14.56 2.65
C THR A 32 4.44 15.47 3.87
N GLN A 33 3.37 15.82 4.58
CA GLN A 33 3.47 16.56 5.85
C GLN A 33 4.22 15.77 6.91
N ILE A 34 3.97 14.44 7.04
CA ILE A 34 4.70 13.59 7.98
C ILE A 34 6.18 13.51 7.59
N LEU A 35 6.49 13.24 6.32
CA LEU A 35 7.87 13.17 5.83
C LEU A 35 8.63 14.48 6.07
N GLN A 36 8.03 15.61 5.73
CA GLN A 36 8.63 16.94 5.92
C GLN A 36 8.87 17.29 7.39
N LYS A 37 7.94 16.93 8.28
CA LYS A 37 8.09 17.10 9.73
C LYS A 37 9.32 16.35 10.26
N GLU A 38 9.65 15.22 9.65
CA GLU A 38 10.80 14.40 9.98
C GLU A 38 12.06 14.73 9.16
N GLY A 39 12.02 15.84 8.39
CA GLY A 39 13.15 16.38 7.64
C GLY A 39 13.40 15.75 6.28
N ILE A 40 12.43 14.99 5.74
CA ILE A 40 12.50 14.36 4.41
C ILE A 40 11.67 15.21 3.44
N TYR A 41 12.34 16.07 2.68
CA TYR A 41 11.71 17.01 1.72
C TYR A 41 11.87 16.56 0.27
N ASP A 42 12.81 15.66 0.01
CA ASP A 42 13.22 15.18 -1.30
C ASP A 42 13.98 13.84 -1.19
N GLY A 43 14.42 13.31 -2.33
CA GLY A 43 15.29 12.16 -2.48
C GLY A 43 14.52 10.86 -2.66
N LEU A 44 15.23 9.75 -2.60
CA LEU A 44 14.70 8.46 -3.03
C LEU A 44 13.71 7.90 -2.01
N VAL A 45 12.50 7.61 -2.46
CA VAL A 45 11.41 7.01 -1.70
C VAL A 45 10.92 5.76 -2.41
N LEU A 46 10.72 4.69 -1.66
CA LEU A 46 10.12 3.44 -2.14
C LEU A 46 8.64 3.40 -1.78
N GLU A 47 7.78 3.06 -2.73
CA GLU A 47 6.40 2.65 -2.45
C GLU A 47 6.25 1.13 -2.60
N LEU A 48 5.74 0.46 -1.55
CA LEU A 48 5.42 -0.97 -1.54
C LEU A 48 3.92 -1.18 -1.78
N GLY A 49 3.57 -2.06 -2.71
CA GLY A 49 2.21 -2.25 -3.19
C GLY A 49 1.75 -1.05 -4.00
N CYS A 50 2.56 -0.59 -4.96
CA CYS A 50 2.30 0.63 -5.71
C CYS A 50 1.11 0.52 -6.70
N GLY A 51 0.65 -0.70 -6.98
CA GLY A 51 -0.46 -0.97 -7.88
C GLY A 51 -0.26 -0.32 -9.24
N THR A 52 -1.27 0.40 -9.72
CA THR A 52 -1.25 1.14 -10.98
C THR A 52 -0.39 2.41 -10.95
N GLY A 53 0.36 2.66 -9.88
CA GLY A 53 1.29 3.77 -9.75
C GLY A 53 0.66 5.14 -9.51
N THR A 54 -0.64 5.24 -9.27
CA THR A 54 -1.32 6.54 -9.09
C THR A 54 -0.71 7.36 -7.96
N PHE A 55 -0.44 6.75 -6.79
CA PHE A 55 0.17 7.47 -5.68
C PHE A 55 1.67 7.70 -5.90
N THR A 56 2.37 6.76 -6.54
CA THR A 56 3.78 6.91 -6.94
C THR A 56 4.00 8.15 -7.82
N GLU A 57 3.14 8.33 -8.83
CA GLU A 57 3.15 9.50 -9.73
C GLU A 57 2.93 10.82 -8.96
N LEU A 58 1.98 10.84 -8.04
CA LEU A 58 1.73 12.02 -7.20
C LEU A 58 2.91 12.37 -6.28
N MET A 59 3.62 11.37 -5.75
CA MET A 59 4.84 11.57 -4.98
C MET A 59 5.97 12.12 -5.86
N ALA A 60 6.13 11.59 -7.08
CA ALA A 60 7.10 12.09 -8.06
C ALA A 60 6.80 13.55 -8.47
N GLU A 61 5.53 13.88 -8.72
CA GLU A 61 5.09 15.26 -8.99
C GLU A 61 5.44 16.20 -7.81
N SER A 62 5.42 15.68 -6.58
CA SER A 62 5.77 16.43 -5.37
C SER A 62 7.29 16.58 -5.16
N GLY A 63 8.12 16.04 -6.04
CA GLY A 63 9.57 16.24 -6.05
C GLY A 63 10.39 15.13 -5.36
N TYR A 64 9.78 13.97 -5.10
CA TYR A 64 10.52 12.79 -4.64
C TYR A 64 11.01 11.95 -5.82
N ASP A 65 12.18 11.33 -5.67
CA ASP A 65 12.65 10.29 -6.58
C ASP A 65 11.97 8.97 -6.21
N MET A 66 11.24 8.34 -7.12
CA MET A 66 10.36 7.23 -6.76
C MET A 66 10.82 5.88 -7.29
N ILE A 67 10.70 4.87 -6.42
CA ILE A 67 10.68 3.45 -6.80
C ILE A 67 9.30 2.91 -6.40
N GLY A 68 8.61 2.24 -7.33
CA GLY A 68 7.37 1.52 -7.07
C GLY A 68 7.63 0.01 -7.14
N VAL A 69 7.18 -0.73 -6.13
CA VAL A 69 7.22 -2.20 -6.07
C VAL A 69 5.79 -2.73 -5.97
N ASP A 70 5.45 -3.66 -6.85
CA ASP A 70 4.22 -4.43 -6.79
C ASP A 70 4.47 -5.88 -7.24
N SER A 71 3.66 -6.82 -6.77
CA SER A 71 3.74 -8.22 -7.18
C SER A 71 3.00 -8.51 -8.48
N SER A 72 1.96 -7.73 -8.82
CA SER A 72 1.18 -7.87 -10.04
C SER A 72 1.85 -7.18 -11.22
N MET A 73 2.12 -7.95 -12.28
CA MET A 73 2.62 -7.41 -13.54
C MET A 73 1.56 -6.55 -14.22
N GLU A 74 0.31 -6.95 -14.14
CA GLU A 74 -0.83 -6.26 -14.76
C GLU A 74 -1.03 -4.87 -14.17
N MET A 75 -0.85 -4.72 -12.85
CA MET A 75 -0.82 -3.42 -12.19
C MET A 75 0.35 -2.57 -12.65
N LEU A 76 1.54 -3.16 -12.75
CA LEU A 76 2.73 -2.45 -13.20
C LEU A 76 2.69 -2.05 -14.67
N GLU A 77 1.98 -2.78 -15.52
CA GLU A 77 1.73 -2.36 -16.91
C GLU A 77 0.95 -1.04 -16.97
N GLN A 78 -0.06 -0.87 -16.12
CA GLN A 78 -0.79 0.41 -15.99
C GLN A 78 0.14 1.51 -15.45
N ALA A 79 0.96 1.21 -14.45
CA ALA A 79 1.93 2.16 -13.88
C ALA A 79 2.95 2.62 -14.92
N LEU A 80 3.46 1.71 -15.76
CA LEU A 80 4.36 2.04 -16.86
C LEU A 80 3.70 2.91 -17.93
N GLY A 81 2.40 2.70 -18.19
CA GLY A 81 1.60 3.57 -19.06
C GLY A 81 1.57 5.00 -18.53
N LYS A 82 1.23 5.18 -17.25
CA LYS A 82 1.21 6.50 -16.59
C LYS A 82 2.58 7.18 -16.61
N LYS A 83 3.65 6.43 -16.29
CA LYS A 83 5.02 6.93 -16.39
C LYS A 83 5.36 7.44 -17.79
N ALA A 84 4.93 6.73 -18.84
CA ALA A 84 5.18 7.16 -20.22
C ALA A 84 4.46 8.46 -20.58
N GLU A 85 3.30 8.71 -19.99
CA GLU A 85 2.52 9.94 -20.19
C GLU A 85 3.05 11.10 -19.35
N SER A 86 3.38 10.88 -18.07
CA SER A 86 3.87 11.91 -17.15
C SER A 86 5.32 12.33 -17.43
N GLY A 87 6.13 11.37 -17.89
CA GLY A 87 7.57 11.56 -18.15
C GLY A 87 8.44 11.61 -16.89
N TYR A 88 7.89 11.31 -15.70
CA TYR A 88 8.70 11.20 -14.47
C TYR A 88 9.64 9.98 -14.53
N ASP A 89 10.84 10.13 -13.97
CA ASP A 89 11.83 9.04 -13.90
C ASP A 89 11.56 8.12 -12.69
N ILE A 90 10.49 7.33 -12.79
CA ILE A 90 10.08 6.38 -11.76
C ILE A 90 10.62 4.99 -12.13
N LEU A 91 11.19 4.27 -11.18
CA LEU A 91 11.59 2.88 -11.36
C LEU A 91 10.49 1.94 -10.80
N TYR A 92 9.82 1.19 -11.68
CA TYR A 92 8.88 0.16 -11.29
C TYR A 92 9.54 -1.23 -11.32
N LEU A 93 9.31 -2.02 -10.26
CA LEU A 93 9.89 -3.35 -10.07
C LEU A 93 8.80 -4.35 -9.69
N GLN A 94 8.71 -5.45 -10.43
CA GLN A 94 7.85 -6.57 -10.05
C GLN A 94 8.55 -7.39 -8.98
N GLN A 95 8.13 -7.22 -7.71
CA GLN A 95 8.69 -7.94 -6.58
C GLN A 95 7.64 -8.10 -5.47
N ASP A 96 7.80 -9.15 -4.67
CA ASP A 96 7.02 -9.33 -3.45
C ASP A 96 7.59 -8.46 -2.32
N MET A 97 6.72 -7.72 -1.61
CA MET A 97 7.15 -6.85 -0.51
C MET A 97 7.79 -7.61 0.66
N ARG A 98 7.62 -8.94 0.73
CA ARG A 98 8.24 -9.80 1.75
C ARG A 98 9.71 -10.10 1.48
N GLU A 99 10.18 -9.92 0.23
CA GLU A 99 11.53 -10.31 -0.20
C GLU A 99 12.13 -9.40 -1.30
N PHE A 100 11.69 -8.14 -1.35
CA PHE A 100 12.20 -7.20 -2.36
C PHE A 100 13.68 -6.88 -2.16
N GLU A 101 14.38 -6.58 -3.27
CA GLU A 101 15.78 -6.21 -3.30
C GLU A 101 15.99 -4.86 -4.00
N LEU A 102 16.83 -4.01 -3.42
CA LEU A 102 17.26 -2.74 -4.01
C LEU A 102 18.79 -2.69 -4.09
N TYR A 103 19.32 -1.90 -5.02
CA TYR A 103 20.77 -1.68 -5.14
C TYR A 103 21.35 -0.77 -4.06
N GLY A 104 20.52 -0.08 -3.30
CA GLY A 104 20.93 0.86 -2.27
C GLY A 104 19.83 1.08 -1.25
N THR A 105 20.00 2.08 -0.41
CA THR A 105 19.03 2.47 0.60
C THR A 105 18.20 3.67 0.16
N VAL A 106 17.04 3.85 0.78
CA VAL A 106 16.07 4.92 0.53
C VAL A 106 15.82 5.76 1.76
N LYS A 107 15.49 7.04 1.61
CA LYS A 107 15.17 7.95 2.73
C LYS A 107 13.89 7.56 3.45
N ALA A 108 12.91 7.09 2.68
CA ALA A 108 11.65 6.61 3.24
C ALA A 108 11.09 5.45 2.42
N VAL A 109 10.30 4.62 3.09
CA VAL A 109 9.41 3.64 2.48
C VAL A 109 7.98 4.06 2.81
N VAL A 110 7.11 4.06 1.83
CA VAL A 110 5.68 4.30 2.00
C VAL A 110 4.88 3.09 1.49
N SER A 111 3.71 2.85 2.07
CA SER A 111 2.77 1.86 1.55
C SER A 111 1.37 2.33 1.87
N VAL A 112 0.56 2.56 0.87
CA VAL A 112 -0.77 3.16 1.01
C VAL A 112 -1.85 2.29 0.39
N CYS A 113 -3.09 2.68 0.60
CA CYS A 113 -4.25 1.96 0.08
C CYS A 113 -4.35 0.53 0.62
N ASP A 114 -4.14 0.37 1.94
CA ASP A 114 -4.29 -0.88 2.68
C ASP A 114 -3.48 -2.08 2.14
N SER A 115 -2.41 -1.82 1.37
CA SER A 115 -1.55 -2.88 0.83
C SER A 115 -0.94 -3.76 1.94
N MET A 116 -0.65 -3.21 3.13
CA MET A 116 -0.16 -3.98 4.27
C MET A 116 -1.20 -4.94 4.86
N ASN A 117 -2.50 -4.71 4.66
CA ASN A 117 -3.54 -5.64 5.10
C ASN A 117 -3.55 -6.96 4.30
N TYR A 118 -2.95 -7.00 3.11
CA TYR A 118 -2.77 -8.22 2.31
C TYR A 118 -1.70 -9.17 2.89
N ILE A 119 -0.94 -8.72 3.86
CA ILE A 119 0.00 -9.59 4.58
C ILE A 119 -0.78 -10.31 5.69
N LEU A 120 -1.12 -11.58 5.46
CA LEU A 120 -2.09 -12.29 6.29
C LEU A 120 -1.50 -12.90 7.57
N THR A 121 -0.18 -13.03 7.69
CA THR A 121 0.46 -13.62 8.88
C THR A 121 1.40 -12.65 9.58
N GLU A 122 1.49 -12.75 10.90
CA GLU A 122 2.44 -11.94 11.67
C GLU A 122 3.91 -12.22 11.28
N LYS A 123 4.20 -13.45 10.88
CA LYS A 123 5.53 -13.85 10.42
C LYS A 123 5.90 -13.14 9.12
N ASP A 124 4.98 -13.09 8.16
CA ASP A 124 5.21 -12.41 6.89
C ASP A 124 5.30 -10.89 7.10
N LEU A 125 4.48 -10.34 8.01
CA LEU A 125 4.55 -8.93 8.38
C LEU A 125 5.90 -8.57 9.01
N GLU A 126 6.45 -9.44 9.89
CA GLU A 126 7.80 -9.28 10.43
C GLU A 126 8.86 -9.32 9.32
N GLN A 127 8.70 -10.20 8.34
CA GLN A 127 9.61 -10.31 7.19
C GLN A 127 9.58 -9.05 6.33
N VAL A 128 8.40 -8.49 6.02
CA VAL A 128 8.27 -7.20 5.33
C VAL A 128 8.99 -6.10 6.11
N PHE A 129 8.74 -5.99 7.42
CA PHE A 129 9.35 -4.95 8.24
C PHE A 129 10.88 -5.09 8.35
N ALA A 130 11.39 -6.32 8.42
CA ALA A 130 12.83 -6.58 8.40
C ALA A 130 13.46 -6.19 7.05
N CYS A 131 12.78 -6.48 5.95
CA CYS A 131 13.21 -6.10 4.61
C CYS A 131 13.23 -4.58 4.45
N VAL A 132 12.16 -3.89 4.87
CA VAL A 132 12.09 -2.42 4.91
C VAL A 132 13.22 -1.84 5.74
N ASN A 133 13.43 -2.35 6.97
CA ASN A 133 14.51 -1.89 7.83
C ASN A 133 15.89 -2.04 7.18
N ASN A 134 16.09 -3.12 6.40
CA ASN A 134 17.34 -3.35 5.67
C ASN A 134 17.62 -2.29 4.61
N TYR A 135 16.58 -1.81 3.90
CA TYR A 135 16.73 -0.87 2.78
C TYR A 135 16.51 0.61 3.17
N LEU A 136 16.12 0.93 4.38
CA LEU A 136 16.08 2.31 4.84
C LEU A 136 17.48 2.88 5.08
N ASP A 137 17.67 4.16 4.79
CA ASP A 137 18.82 4.95 5.23
C ASP A 137 18.90 4.96 6.77
N PRO A 138 20.08 5.22 7.35
CA PRO A 138 20.21 5.42 8.81
C PRO A 138 19.25 6.50 9.32
N GLY A 139 18.25 6.10 10.12
CA GLY A 139 17.20 6.97 10.61
C GLY A 139 16.10 7.28 9.61
N GLY A 140 16.04 6.57 8.49
CA GLY A 140 14.97 6.66 7.49
C GLY A 140 13.60 6.24 8.04
N LEU A 141 12.54 6.63 7.37
CA LEU A 141 11.17 6.42 7.83
C LEU A 141 10.47 5.31 7.04
N PHE A 142 9.66 4.55 7.75
CA PHE A 142 8.63 3.70 7.19
C PHE A 142 7.26 4.23 7.59
N LEU A 143 6.44 4.52 6.60
CA LEU A 143 5.08 5.02 6.78
C LEU A 143 4.11 4.17 5.96
N PHE A 144 3.12 3.56 6.60
CA PHE A 144 2.10 2.79 5.92
C PHE A 144 0.74 3.00 6.55
N ASP A 145 -0.31 2.72 5.78
CA ASP A 145 -1.66 2.71 6.31
C ASP A 145 -2.17 1.28 6.54
N LEU A 146 -3.19 1.20 7.38
CA LEU A 146 -3.98 0.00 7.62
C LEU A 146 -5.45 0.39 7.74
N LYS A 147 -6.33 -0.39 7.11
CA LYS A 147 -7.72 -0.52 7.54
C LYS A 147 -7.74 -1.22 8.90
N THR A 148 -8.56 -0.73 9.80
CA THR A 148 -8.65 -1.25 11.17
C THR A 148 -9.59 -2.44 11.27
N ILE A 149 -9.50 -3.18 12.37
CA ILE A 149 -10.49 -4.22 12.72
C ILE A 149 -11.90 -3.62 12.81
N HIS A 150 -12.02 -2.40 13.38
CA HIS A 150 -13.29 -1.67 13.42
C HIS A 150 -13.86 -1.45 12.02
N TYR A 151 -13.03 -1.03 11.05
CA TYR A 151 -13.49 -0.86 9.68
C TYR A 151 -14.04 -2.17 9.10
N PHE A 152 -13.28 -3.25 9.20
CA PHE A 152 -13.69 -4.53 8.61
C PHE A 152 -14.93 -5.10 9.28
N ARG A 153 -14.98 -5.09 10.61
CA ARG A 153 -16.06 -5.71 11.38
C ARG A 153 -17.34 -4.87 11.42
N ASP A 154 -17.20 -3.56 11.72
CA ASP A 154 -18.35 -2.73 12.14
C ASP A 154 -18.82 -1.78 11.01
N VAL A 155 -17.92 -1.38 10.10
CA VAL A 155 -18.25 -0.46 9.00
C VAL A 155 -18.54 -1.24 7.72
N CYS A 156 -17.62 -2.12 7.30
CA CYS A 156 -17.80 -2.96 6.13
C CYS A 156 -18.71 -4.16 6.46
N GLY A 157 -18.33 -4.96 7.47
CA GLY A 157 -19.09 -6.14 7.88
C GLY A 157 -19.39 -7.09 6.72
N ASP A 158 -20.48 -7.83 6.82
CA ASP A 158 -20.99 -8.69 5.75
C ASP A 158 -21.87 -7.86 4.80
N CYS A 159 -21.25 -7.10 3.89
CA CYS A 159 -21.96 -6.23 2.98
C CYS A 159 -21.75 -6.62 1.51
N VAL A 160 -22.61 -6.13 0.66
CA VAL A 160 -22.45 -6.19 -0.79
C VAL A 160 -22.37 -4.79 -1.35
N LEU A 161 -21.26 -4.49 -2.01
CA LEU A 161 -21.07 -3.23 -2.73
C LEU A 161 -21.15 -3.52 -4.22
N ALA A 162 -21.72 -2.60 -4.99
CA ALA A 162 -21.74 -2.70 -6.44
C ALA A 162 -21.63 -1.31 -7.04
N ASP A 163 -20.89 -1.21 -8.14
CA ASP A 163 -20.86 -0.02 -8.99
C ASP A 163 -20.99 -0.45 -10.44
N SER A 164 -21.59 0.41 -11.24
CA SER A 164 -21.82 0.15 -12.66
C SER A 164 -21.54 1.39 -13.47
N ARG A 165 -20.60 1.25 -14.40
CA ARG A 165 -20.16 2.28 -15.34
C ARG A 165 -20.29 1.79 -16.78
N GLU A 166 -20.01 2.63 -17.76
CA GLU A 166 -20.14 2.25 -19.18
C GLU A 166 -19.13 1.16 -19.56
N GLU A 167 -17.92 1.26 -19.01
CA GLU A 167 -16.79 0.36 -19.33
C GLU A 167 -16.81 -0.94 -18.52
N GLY A 168 -17.53 -0.97 -17.38
CA GLY A 168 -17.61 -2.15 -16.54
C GLY A 168 -18.47 -1.98 -15.30
N SER A 169 -18.66 -3.09 -14.61
CA SER A 169 -19.40 -3.14 -13.36
C SER A 169 -18.72 -4.13 -12.42
N PHE A 170 -18.87 -3.92 -11.12
CA PHE A 170 -18.46 -4.92 -10.14
C PHE A 170 -19.57 -5.23 -9.14
N ILE A 171 -19.52 -6.44 -8.60
CA ILE A 171 -20.20 -6.85 -7.39
C ILE A 171 -19.13 -7.33 -6.43
N TRP A 172 -19.07 -6.71 -5.26
CA TRP A 172 -18.09 -6.98 -4.21
C TRP A 172 -18.83 -7.48 -2.99
N GLU A 173 -18.70 -8.75 -2.71
CA GLU A 173 -19.28 -9.39 -1.54
C GLU A 173 -18.23 -9.47 -0.45
N ASN A 174 -18.49 -8.87 0.70
CA ASN A 174 -17.58 -8.79 1.82
C ASN A 174 -17.99 -9.73 2.93
N SER A 175 -17.04 -10.45 3.51
CA SER A 175 -17.26 -11.36 4.63
C SER A 175 -16.18 -11.16 5.70
N TRP A 176 -16.58 -10.93 6.95
CA TRP A 176 -15.66 -10.79 8.07
C TRP A 176 -15.58 -12.07 8.90
N PHE A 177 -14.36 -12.58 9.11
CA PHE A 177 -14.07 -13.76 9.94
C PHE A 177 -13.39 -13.31 11.24
N GLU A 178 -14.15 -13.24 12.31
CA GLU A 178 -13.75 -12.65 13.59
C GLU A 178 -12.59 -13.41 14.27
N GLU A 179 -12.57 -14.75 14.23
CA GLU A 179 -11.54 -15.55 14.91
C GLU A 179 -10.18 -15.40 14.24
N GLU A 180 -10.15 -15.35 12.92
CA GLU A 180 -8.95 -15.20 12.09
C GLU A 180 -8.54 -13.75 11.90
N GLN A 181 -9.46 -12.82 12.16
CA GLN A 181 -9.34 -11.38 11.84
C GLN A 181 -9.07 -11.17 10.33
N ILE A 182 -9.68 -11.98 9.49
CA ILE A 182 -9.61 -11.92 8.03
C ILE A 182 -10.90 -11.33 7.49
N ASN A 183 -10.73 -10.44 6.55
CA ASN A 183 -11.79 -9.92 5.71
C ASN A 183 -11.59 -10.45 4.30
N GLU A 184 -12.55 -11.22 3.80
CA GLU A 184 -12.58 -11.77 2.45
C GLU A 184 -13.44 -10.89 1.55
N TYR A 185 -12.94 -10.60 0.35
CA TYR A 185 -13.66 -9.93 -0.71
C TYR A 185 -13.83 -10.87 -1.89
N ASP A 186 -15.05 -11.32 -2.17
CA ASP A 186 -15.37 -12.00 -3.45
C ASP A 186 -15.80 -10.93 -4.45
N LEU A 187 -14.91 -10.65 -5.40
CA LEU A 187 -15.08 -9.61 -6.39
C LEU A 187 -15.48 -10.22 -7.73
N THR A 188 -16.73 -10.01 -8.15
CA THR A 188 -17.18 -10.31 -9.52
C THR A 188 -17.09 -9.06 -10.37
N LEU A 189 -16.35 -9.14 -11.47
CA LEU A 189 -16.16 -8.07 -12.45
C LEU A 189 -16.90 -8.40 -13.74
N PHE A 190 -17.46 -7.37 -14.36
CA PHE A 190 -18.01 -7.39 -15.73
C PHE A 190 -17.31 -6.31 -16.54
N ILE A 191 -16.36 -6.70 -17.39
CA ILE A 191 -15.52 -5.79 -18.16
C ILE A 191 -16.04 -5.75 -19.59
N ARG A 192 -16.33 -4.54 -20.10
CA ARG A 192 -16.82 -4.35 -21.46
C ARG A 192 -15.70 -4.56 -22.47
N GLU A 193 -15.98 -5.38 -23.47
CA GLU A 193 -15.07 -5.63 -24.59
C GLU A 193 -15.44 -4.73 -25.79
N GLU A 194 -14.53 -4.61 -26.75
CA GLU A 194 -14.76 -3.88 -28.00
C GLU A 194 -15.99 -4.38 -28.78
N SER A 195 -16.32 -5.65 -28.63
CA SER A 195 -17.52 -6.27 -29.20
C SER A 195 -18.83 -5.73 -28.64
N GLY A 196 -18.79 -4.99 -27.52
CA GLY A 196 -19.96 -4.56 -26.75
C GLY A 196 -20.52 -5.64 -25.81
N LEU A 197 -19.91 -6.81 -25.75
CA LEU A 197 -20.21 -7.85 -24.76
C LEU A 197 -19.44 -7.57 -23.48
N TYR A 198 -19.83 -8.25 -22.40
CA TYR A 198 -19.13 -8.17 -21.11
C TYR A 198 -18.48 -9.50 -20.81
N ARG A 199 -17.19 -9.46 -20.51
CA ARG A 199 -16.44 -10.60 -19.96
C ARG A 199 -16.64 -10.58 -18.44
N ARG A 200 -17.01 -11.74 -17.88
CA ARG A 200 -17.14 -11.90 -16.43
C ARG A 200 -15.87 -12.54 -15.89
N GLU A 201 -15.28 -11.88 -14.89
CA GLU A 201 -14.15 -12.38 -14.11
C GLU A 201 -14.49 -12.43 -12.63
N GLN A 202 -13.71 -13.16 -11.85
CA GLN A 202 -13.90 -13.28 -10.42
C GLN A 202 -12.54 -13.39 -9.74
N GLU A 203 -12.32 -12.53 -8.73
CA GLU A 203 -11.13 -12.52 -7.90
C GLU A 203 -11.50 -12.64 -6.43
N LEU A 204 -10.65 -13.29 -5.64
CA LEU A 204 -10.78 -13.39 -4.21
C LEU A 204 -9.63 -12.65 -3.56
N HIS A 205 -9.95 -11.77 -2.62
CA HIS A 205 -8.96 -10.95 -1.91
C HIS A 205 -9.14 -11.13 -0.41
N ASP A 206 -8.07 -11.53 0.25
CA ASP A 206 -8.01 -11.62 1.70
C ASP A 206 -7.22 -10.45 2.28
N GLN A 207 -7.78 -9.77 3.26
CA GLN A 207 -7.10 -8.74 4.03
C GLN A 207 -7.20 -9.07 5.53
N ARG A 208 -6.12 -8.84 6.27
CA ARG A 208 -6.10 -9.03 7.71
C ARG A 208 -6.21 -7.72 8.46
N GLY A 209 -7.13 -7.70 9.44
CA GLY A 209 -7.18 -6.67 10.47
C GLY A 209 -6.09 -6.90 11.52
N TYR A 210 -5.37 -5.86 11.89
CA TYR A 210 -4.30 -5.94 12.88
C TYR A 210 -4.57 -5.01 14.07
N GLU A 211 -4.39 -5.53 15.28
CA GLU A 211 -4.31 -4.70 16.48
C GLU A 211 -3.05 -3.82 16.45
N ILE A 212 -3.18 -2.54 16.76
CA ILE A 212 -2.04 -1.58 16.75
C ILE A 212 -0.88 -2.07 17.62
N ASN A 213 -1.17 -2.67 18.79
CA ASN A 213 -0.14 -3.20 19.67
C ASN A 213 0.60 -4.40 19.07
N THR A 214 -0.06 -5.21 18.27
CA THR A 214 0.57 -6.32 17.52
C THR A 214 1.53 -5.76 16.48
N VAL A 215 1.09 -4.79 15.67
CA VAL A 215 1.95 -4.14 14.67
C VAL A 215 3.17 -3.49 15.32
N ARG A 216 2.96 -2.76 16.42
CA ARG A 216 4.06 -2.14 17.18
C ARG A 216 5.07 -3.16 17.69
N ARG A 217 4.61 -4.29 18.22
CA ARG A 217 5.47 -5.37 18.69
C ARG A 217 6.32 -5.94 17.56
N ILE A 218 5.71 -6.21 16.40
CA ILE A 218 6.38 -6.78 15.24
C ILE A 218 7.42 -5.80 14.67
N LEU A 219 7.09 -4.50 14.56
CA LEU A 219 8.05 -3.46 14.14
C LEU A 219 9.30 -3.44 15.02
N ILE A 220 9.10 -3.52 16.35
CA ILE A 220 10.23 -3.54 17.31
C ILE A 220 11.06 -4.83 17.16
N GLN A 221 10.43 -5.98 16.94
CA GLN A 221 11.10 -7.26 16.67
C GLN A 221 11.93 -7.23 15.39
N ALA A 222 11.41 -6.57 14.34
CA ALA A 222 12.14 -6.33 13.09
C ALA A 222 13.27 -5.28 13.20
N GLY A 223 13.54 -4.77 14.42
CA GLY A 223 14.63 -3.83 14.69
C GLY A 223 14.32 -2.38 14.40
N MET A 224 13.05 -2.02 14.23
CA MET A 224 12.61 -0.63 13.99
C MET A 224 12.21 0.07 15.29
N GLU A 225 12.21 1.39 15.27
CA GLU A 225 11.66 2.22 16.33
C GLU A 225 10.24 2.63 15.99
N TRP A 226 9.30 2.38 16.91
CA TRP A 226 7.95 2.92 16.80
C TRP A 226 7.98 4.43 17.04
N VAL A 227 7.46 5.21 16.10
CA VAL A 227 7.34 6.66 16.23
C VAL A 227 5.93 7.04 16.68
N SER A 228 4.91 6.71 15.90
CA SER A 228 3.51 7.02 16.23
C SER A 228 2.52 6.23 15.39
N ALA A 229 1.24 6.29 15.78
CA ALA A 229 0.11 5.97 14.94
C ALA A 229 -0.80 7.20 14.86
N LEU A 230 -1.41 7.45 13.71
CA LEU A 230 -2.32 8.56 13.47
C LEU A 230 -3.58 8.04 12.78
N ASP A 231 -4.73 8.53 13.20
CA ASP A 231 -5.98 8.39 12.48
C ASP A 231 -5.87 9.13 11.13
N ALA A 232 -6.18 8.46 10.03
CA ALA A 232 -5.92 8.97 8.69
C ALA A 232 -6.82 10.15 8.29
N ASP A 233 -7.95 10.32 8.97
CA ASP A 233 -8.88 11.40 8.70
C ASP A 233 -8.58 12.65 9.52
N THR A 234 -8.27 12.47 10.79
CA THR A 234 -8.09 13.58 11.74
C THR A 234 -6.64 13.97 11.97
N MET A 235 -5.69 13.11 11.60
CA MET A 235 -4.25 13.23 11.86
C MET A 235 -3.93 13.35 13.36
N LYS A 236 -4.78 12.79 14.21
CA LYS A 236 -4.63 12.72 15.67
C LYS A 236 -4.36 11.27 16.10
N GLU A 237 -4.20 11.05 17.39
CA GLU A 237 -4.10 9.71 17.98
C GLU A 237 -5.33 8.88 17.58
N PRO A 238 -5.15 7.62 17.16
CA PRO A 238 -6.27 6.75 16.78
C PRO A 238 -7.20 6.48 17.95
N THR A 239 -8.47 6.29 17.64
CA THR A 239 -9.53 5.89 18.59
C THR A 239 -10.09 4.51 18.20
N GLU A 240 -10.94 3.95 19.02
CA GLU A 240 -11.64 2.69 18.72
C GLU A 240 -12.54 2.77 17.47
N SER A 241 -12.91 3.99 17.06
CA SER A 241 -13.72 4.26 15.87
C SER A 241 -12.92 4.72 14.65
N SER A 242 -11.59 4.70 14.71
CA SER A 242 -10.75 5.00 13.55
C SER A 242 -10.88 3.90 12.50
N GLU A 243 -11.24 4.26 11.28
CA GLU A 243 -11.43 3.31 10.18
C GLU A 243 -10.12 2.98 9.45
N ARG A 244 -9.25 3.97 9.33
CA ARG A 244 -7.91 3.88 8.73
C ARG A 244 -6.89 4.60 9.58
N ILE A 245 -5.73 4.01 9.72
CA ILE A 245 -4.64 4.57 10.52
C ILE A 245 -3.34 4.59 9.71
N TYR A 246 -2.52 5.62 9.93
CA TYR A 246 -1.11 5.63 9.53
C TYR A 246 -0.25 5.11 10.66
N ILE A 247 0.69 4.24 10.33
CA ILE A 247 1.75 3.78 11.23
C ILE A 247 3.06 4.39 10.77
N ILE A 248 3.79 4.99 11.70
CA ILE A 248 5.09 5.61 11.44
C ILE A 248 6.14 4.89 12.29
N ALA A 249 7.15 4.38 11.62
CA ALA A 249 8.31 3.73 12.23
C ALA A 249 9.60 4.31 11.65
N ARG A 250 10.71 4.10 12.35
CA ARG A 250 12.03 4.61 11.98
C ARG A 250 13.06 3.49 12.01
N GLU A 251 13.97 3.51 11.06
CA GLU A 251 15.18 2.67 11.11
C GLU A 251 15.99 3.03 12.35
N LYS A 252 16.49 2.00 13.04
CA LYS A 252 17.30 2.15 14.25
C LYS A 252 18.48 1.21 14.22
N GLY A 253 19.65 1.77 14.49
CA GLY A 253 20.88 1.00 14.71
C GLY A 253 21.93 1.11 13.63
N LYS A 254 21.59 1.55 12.41
CA LYS A 254 22.58 1.85 11.38
C LYS A 254 23.34 3.12 11.73
N LYS A 255 24.65 3.12 11.48
CA LYS A 255 25.47 4.32 11.65
C LYS A 255 25.35 5.17 10.37
N LYS A 256 25.07 6.47 10.53
CA LYS A 256 25.20 7.43 9.42
C LYS A 256 26.63 7.32 8.88
N GLN A 257 26.79 7.01 7.60
CA GLN A 257 28.09 7.14 6.95
C GLN A 257 28.50 8.61 7.06
N ASN A 258 29.58 8.89 7.81
CA ASN A 258 30.10 10.24 7.89
C ASN A 258 30.40 10.72 6.47
N GLU A 259 29.90 11.88 6.10
CA GLU A 259 30.33 12.67 4.95
C GLU A 259 31.83 13.00 5.11
N LYS A 260 32.68 12.04 4.86
CA LYS A 260 34.12 12.21 4.73
C LYS A 260 34.53 11.62 3.40
N GLN A 261 34.47 12.47 2.39
CA GLN A 261 35.46 12.57 1.31
C GLN A 261 34.94 13.53 0.24
N LYS A 262 34.90 14.83 0.57
CA LYS A 262 35.19 15.87 -0.38
C LYS A 262 36.35 16.67 0.21
N GLY A 263 37.58 16.24 -0.12
CA GLY A 263 38.82 16.95 0.02
C GLY A 263 39.54 16.86 -1.29
#